data_2ee3cf3f4a694b7a92e31bf3a990101d
#
_entry.id   2ee3cf3f4a694b7a92e31bf3a990101d
#
_cell.length_a   1.000
_cell.length_b   1.000
_cell.length_c   1.000
_cell.angle_alpha   90.00
_cell.angle_beta   90.00
_cell.angle_gamma   90.00
#
_symmetry.space_group_name_H-M   'P 1'
#
loop_
_entity.id
_entity.type
_entity.pdbx_description
1 polymer ?
#
loop_
_entity_poly.entity_id
_entity_poly.type
_entity_poly.pdbx_seq_one_letter_code
_entity_poly.pdbx_strand_id
1 'polypeptide(L)'
;MPDTNKKSLGITRRNFLAGASAFGVVAGLGTLAACSPSSQSKGSEDSSASTSASGGDQRWVPESIDKVYDTDLLIVGCGGSGIACAVQSAQNGTDFIVIEKGTMVGGNANFVEGIFAIDSTPQKEAGIEIEPADVVMAELERGQYRPNGALWMDLCEKSAENIDWLLDMGCLFSGVIDDYHGGLFQTFHWWKDGKAGVGYVEPMKAKMDELGIEPHLETAAVSLIMDDGAVVGVYAEGPEGVIQYNAKAVVLATGGFGGSPELLEKQGWNTESLHIVGSSNAAGDAYKMCMEVGAKDSLPYASQSVLGFIEALPVVSMEDAANPINGYWGIASGGPVLWVNEYTDRFNSENLRDISMVMPFHAMKDNAENYCIFDQAIFDKYFGLSDADVEVFKKSLEENLGNSLYQADSIEELAEKFDLDAKTLAATVERYNKMCEKGEDTDYGKAAEFLEPIAQGPFYIAKIGYSFFFTTGGIWTNKRREVLDESKKTIPGLYAIGNDGSMLYRNVYTINMPGTAFGNQVNSGREAANNARAYIQG
;
A
#
# COMPACT_ATOMS: atom_id res chain seq x y z
N MET A 1 -19.53 16.59 -32.74
CA MET A 1 -20.53 15.94 -31.91
C MET A 1 -20.78 14.57 -32.49
N PRO A 2 -20.44 13.50 -31.80
CA PRO A 2 -21.23 12.27 -31.88
C PRO A 2 -21.69 11.86 -30.48
N ASP A 3 -22.96 11.45 -30.43
CA ASP A 3 -23.69 10.90 -29.30
C ASP A 3 -23.04 9.61 -28.79
N THR A 4 -22.65 9.59 -27.53
CA THR A 4 -22.28 8.35 -26.84
C THR A 4 -23.36 7.95 -25.85
N ASN A 5 -24.26 7.10 -26.35
CA ASN A 5 -25.29 6.46 -25.56
C ASN A 5 -24.65 5.32 -24.73
N LYS A 6 -24.11 5.60 -23.55
CA LYS A 6 -23.72 4.58 -22.57
C LYS A 6 -24.99 4.06 -21.88
N LYS A 7 -25.42 2.86 -22.26
CA LYS A 7 -26.43 2.11 -21.51
C LYS A 7 -25.82 1.61 -20.20
N SER A 8 -26.16 2.24 -19.10
CA SER A 8 -25.93 1.69 -17.77
C SER A 8 -26.82 0.45 -17.57
N LEU A 9 -26.23 -0.70 -17.33
CA LEU A 9 -26.92 -1.89 -16.84
C LEU A 9 -27.21 -1.69 -15.35
N GLY A 10 -28.21 -0.90 -15.03
CA GLY A 10 -28.75 -0.75 -13.70
C GLY A 10 -29.52 -1.98 -13.28
N ILE A 11 -28.97 -2.82 -12.42
CA ILE A 11 -29.73 -3.84 -11.70
C ILE A 11 -30.53 -3.11 -10.61
N THR A 12 -31.81 -2.90 -10.82
CA THR A 12 -32.68 -2.29 -9.81
C THR A 12 -33.01 -3.29 -8.70
N ARG A 13 -33.15 -2.82 -7.46
CA ARG A 13 -33.57 -3.62 -6.28
C ARG A 13 -34.76 -4.54 -6.54
N ARG A 14 -35.65 -4.19 -7.47
CA ARG A 14 -36.82 -4.94 -7.81
C ARG A 14 -36.52 -6.21 -8.60
N ASN A 15 -35.43 -6.26 -9.38
CA ASN A 15 -35.01 -7.43 -10.14
C ASN A 15 -34.24 -8.44 -9.31
N PHE A 16 -33.56 -7.98 -8.24
CA PHE A 16 -32.86 -8.85 -7.30
C PHE A 16 -33.83 -9.66 -6.42
N LEU A 17 -34.94 -9.06 -6.00
CA LEU A 17 -35.96 -9.75 -5.17
C LEU A 17 -36.85 -10.72 -5.97
N ALA A 18 -36.93 -10.59 -7.28
CA ALA A 18 -37.70 -11.50 -8.12
C ALA A 18 -36.95 -12.81 -8.47
N GLY A 19 -35.61 -12.84 -8.31
CA GLY A 19 -34.78 -14.02 -8.54
C GLY A 19 -34.65 -14.98 -7.33
N ALA A 20 -35.02 -14.53 -6.13
CA ALA A 20 -34.82 -15.30 -4.90
C ALA A 20 -35.95 -16.26 -4.52
N SER A 21 -37.02 -16.36 -5.32
CA SER A 21 -38.23 -17.13 -4.97
C SER A 21 -38.30 -18.55 -5.57
N ALA A 22 -37.25 -19.06 -6.18
CA ALA A 22 -37.29 -20.35 -6.93
C ALA A 22 -36.29 -21.42 -6.46
N PHE A 23 -35.93 -21.49 -5.17
CA PHE A 23 -35.31 -22.70 -4.64
C PHE A 23 -36.00 -23.18 -3.37
N GLY A 24 -36.80 -24.22 -3.59
CA GLY A 24 -37.57 -24.92 -2.55
C GLY A 24 -36.62 -25.73 -1.62
N VAL A 25 -37.02 -25.73 -0.38
CA VAL A 25 -36.47 -26.50 0.73
C VAL A 25 -36.66 -28.00 0.46
N VAL A 26 -35.58 -28.79 0.54
CA VAL A 26 -35.65 -30.22 0.85
C VAL A 26 -34.82 -30.47 2.09
N ALA A 27 -35.50 -30.72 3.18
CA ALA A 27 -34.92 -31.23 4.41
C ALA A 27 -34.66 -32.74 4.27
N GLY A 28 -33.42 -33.18 4.56
CA GLY A 28 -33.06 -34.58 4.66
C GLY A 28 -32.09 -34.78 5.83
N LEU A 29 -32.61 -35.28 6.94
CA LEU A 29 -31.84 -35.81 8.07
C LEU A 29 -31.04 -37.06 7.66
N GLY A 30 -29.77 -37.05 7.89
CA GLY A 30 -28.89 -38.24 7.74
C GLY A 30 -27.71 -38.18 8.68
N THR A 31 -27.85 -38.91 9.74
CA THR A 31 -26.77 -39.27 10.71
C THR A 31 -25.67 -40.06 10.01
N LEU A 32 -24.42 -39.67 10.19
CA LEU A 32 -23.28 -40.54 9.89
C LEU A 32 -22.29 -40.58 11.04
N ALA A 33 -22.12 -41.80 11.49
CA ALA A 33 -21.21 -42.24 12.55
C ALA A 33 -19.75 -42.19 12.11
N ALA A 34 -18.91 -42.07 13.10
CA ALA A 34 -17.45 -42.13 13.04
C ALA A 34 -16.89 -43.44 12.50
N CYS A 35 -15.77 -43.35 11.77
CA CYS A 35 -14.77 -44.40 11.69
C CYS A 35 -13.38 -43.82 11.58
N SER A 36 -12.62 -43.91 12.66
CA SER A 36 -11.17 -43.81 12.64
C SER A 36 -10.55 -45.18 12.45
N PRO A 37 -9.43 -45.31 11.75
CA PRO A 37 -8.53 -46.45 11.97
C PRO A 37 -7.31 -46.00 12.78
N SER A 38 -7.10 -46.68 13.89
CA SER A 38 -5.89 -46.69 14.70
C SER A 38 -4.78 -47.48 14.01
N SER A 39 -3.57 -46.94 13.97
CA SER A 39 -2.36 -47.79 13.91
C SER A 39 -1.35 -47.27 14.92
N GLN A 40 -1.08 -48.13 15.89
CA GLN A 40 0.00 -48.01 16.88
C GLN A 40 1.36 -48.27 16.23
N SER A 41 2.35 -47.45 16.54
CA SER A 41 3.73 -47.92 16.66
C SER A 41 4.43 -47.20 17.81
N LYS A 42 5.17 -48.01 18.56
CA LYS A 42 5.78 -47.73 19.85
C LYS A 42 6.98 -46.76 19.77
N GLY A 43 7.05 -45.83 20.69
CA GLY A 43 8.06 -45.72 21.74
C GLY A 43 9.40 -45.07 21.38
N SER A 44 9.59 -43.84 21.82
CA SER A 44 10.77 -43.46 22.60
C SER A 44 10.39 -42.22 23.41
N GLU A 45 10.57 -42.35 24.72
CA GLU A 45 10.48 -41.28 25.70
C GLU A 45 11.55 -40.24 25.42
N ASP A 46 11.17 -38.99 25.25
CA ASP A 46 12.05 -37.91 25.69
C ASP A 46 11.20 -36.72 26.21
N SER A 47 11.64 -36.22 27.31
CA SER A 47 11.11 -35.28 28.23
C SER A 47 10.38 -34.08 27.62
N SER A 48 9.06 -34.02 27.88
CA SER A 48 8.28 -32.79 27.74
C SER A 48 8.64 -31.82 28.89
N ALA A 49 9.52 -30.90 28.63
CA ALA A 49 9.56 -29.66 29.39
C ALA A 49 8.42 -28.78 28.91
N SER A 50 7.35 -28.70 29.69
CA SER A 50 6.35 -27.65 29.57
C SER A 50 7.02 -26.32 29.94
N THR A 51 7.52 -25.60 28.94
CA THR A 51 7.80 -24.18 29.11
C THR A 51 6.46 -23.45 29.15
N SER A 52 5.97 -23.20 30.35
CA SER A 52 5.10 -22.07 30.61
C SER A 52 5.86 -20.83 30.17
N ALA A 53 5.42 -20.23 29.06
CA ALA A 53 5.90 -18.93 28.62
C ALA A 53 5.46 -17.89 29.68
N SER A 54 6.29 -17.66 30.68
CA SER A 54 6.32 -16.38 31.39
C SER A 54 6.90 -15.40 30.35
N GLY A 55 6.07 -14.55 29.75
CA GLY A 55 6.49 -13.45 28.91
C GLY A 55 7.37 -12.51 29.73
N GLY A 56 8.68 -12.72 29.67
CA GLY A 56 9.63 -11.70 30.06
C GLY A 56 9.47 -10.54 29.10
N ASP A 57 9.50 -9.33 29.62
CA ASP A 57 9.51 -8.08 28.87
C ASP A 57 10.66 -8.15 27.83
N GLN A 58 10.31 -8.31 26.54
CA GLN A 58 11.28 -8.41 25.43
C GLN A 58 11.70 -7.03 24.90
N ARG A 59 11.14 -5.95 25.49
CA ARG A 59 11.44 -4.58 25.07
C ARG A 59 12.90 -4.25 25.32
N TRP A 60 13.48 -3.54 24.36
CA TRP A 60 14.80 -2.99 24.56
C TRP A 60 14.77 -1.89 25.64
N VAL A 61 15.53 -2.09 26.71
CA VAL A 61 15.75 -1.11 27.77
C VAL A 61 17.25 -0.81 27.79
N PRO A 62 17.68 0.43 27.57
CA PRO A 62 19.10 0.77 27.53
C PRO A 62 19.78 0.61 28.90
N GLU A 63 21.05 0.21 28.90
CA GLU A 63 21.88 0.13 30.13
C GLU A 63 22.22 1.53 30.68
N SER A 64 22.31 2.53 29.81
CA SER A 64 22.57 3.92 30.17
C SER A 64 21.81 4.86 29.27
N ILE A 65 21.50 6.03 29.77
CA ILE A 65 20.81 7.11 29.06
C ILE A 65 21.72 8.31 29.05
N ASP A 66 22.01 8.84 27.85
CA ASP A 66 22.88 10.00 27.67
C ASP A 66 22.10 11.31 27.81
N LYS A 67 20.81 11.30 27.41
CA LYS A 67 19.96 12.49 27.44
C LYS A 67 18.52 12.14 27.81
N VAL A 68 17.85 13.04 28.52
CA VAL A 68 16.42 12.93 28.88
C VAL A 68 15.70 14.19 28.46
N TYR A 69 14.53 14.00 27.80
CA TYR A 69 13.59 15.06 27.48
C TYR A 69 12.22 14.73 28.11
N ASP A 70 11.52 15.77 28.57
CA ASP A 70 10.16 15.67 29.08
C ASP A 70 9.23 16.51 28.20
N THR A 71 8.04 15.98 27.87
CA THR A 71 7.01 16.68 27.08
C THR A 71 5.62 16.11 27.39
N ASP A 72 4.57 16.79 27.01
CA ASP A 72 3.21 16.26 27.10
C ASP A 72 2.91 15.25 25.99
N LEU A 73 3.36 15.54 24.75
CA LEU A 73 3.11 14.69 23.58
C LEU A 73 4.42 14.45 22.83
N LEU A 74 4.74 13.19 22.52
CA LEU A 74 5.83 12.82 21.61
C LEU A 74 5.25 12.36 20.26
N ILE A 75 5.71 12.96 19.17
CA ILE A 75 5.38 12.56 17.81
C ILE A 75 6.60 11.88 17.19
N VAL A 76 6.46 10.61 16.81
CA VAL A 76 7.52 9.78 16.26
C VAL A 76 7.37 9.66 14.75
N GLY A 77 8.22 10.35 14.00
CA GLY A 77 8.19 10.48 12.55
C GLY A 77 7.63 11.83 12.09
N CYS A 78 8.30 12.44 11.12
CA CYS A 78 7.96 13.74 10.54
C CYS A 78 7.69 13.64 9.03
N GLY A 79 6.96 12.58 8.62
CA GLY A 79 6.38 12.40 7.29
C GLY A 79 5.04 13.11 7.15
N GLY A 80 4.25 12.78 6.12
CA GLY A 80 2.97 13.45 5.84
C GLY A 80 2.03 13.54 7.04
N SER A 81 1.82 12.45 7.77
CA SER A 81 0.94 12.43 8.94
C SER A 81 1.55 13.07 10.19
N GLY A 82 2.86 12.89 10.38
CA GLY A 82 3.59 13.50 11.51
C GLY A 82 3.62 15.02 11.43
N ILE A 83 3.84 15.57 10.26
CA ILE A 83 3.78 17.03 10.00
C ILE A 83 2.37 17.57 10.32
N ALA A 84 1.32 16.92 9.82
CA ALA A 84 -0.06 17.34 10.10
C ALA A 84 -0.37 17.27 11.61
N CYS A 85 0.10 16.24 12.30
CA CYS A 85 -0.03 16.09 13.75
C CYS A 85 0.70 17.19 14.50
N ALA A 86 1.94 17.50 14.13
CA ALA A 86 2.76 18.54 14.77
C ALA A 86 2.13 19.94 14.64
N VAL A 87 1.74 20.33 13.41
CA VAL A 87 1.11 21.64 13.17
C VAL A 87 -0.23 21.76 13.90
N GLN A 88 -1.07 20.70 13.87
CA GLN A 88 -2.33 20.69 14.63
C GLN A 88 -2.09 20.73 16.15
N SER A 89 -1.05 20.08 16.67
CA SER A 89 -0.69 20.12 18.10
C SER A 89 -0.25 21.51 18.54
N ALA A 90 0.52 22.20 17.71
CA ALA A 90 0.90 23.60 17.96
C ALA A 90 -0.33 24.52 17.98
N GLN A 91 -1.24 24.37 17.01
CA GLN A 91 -2.51 25.12 16.99
C GLN A 91 -3.38 24.85 18.21
N ASN A 92 -3.31 23.63 18.72
CA ASN A 92 -4.00 23.23 19.97
C ASN A 92 -3.33 23.81 21.23
N GLY A 93 -2.11 24.34 21.16
CA GLY A 93 -1.33 24.80 22.32
C GLY A 93 -0.86 23.63 23.21
N THR A 94 -0.66 22.44 22.63
CA THR A 94 -0.10 21.29 23.33
C THR A 94 1.42 21.43 23.38
N ASP A 95 2.04 21.08 24.50
CA ASP A 95 3.50 20.92 24.58
C ASP A 95 3.90 19.60 23.93
N PHE A 96 4.83 19.64 22.95
CA PHE A 96 5.21 18.43 22.22
C PHE A 96 6.63 18.50 21.66
N ILE A 97 7.20 17.31 21.44
CA ILE A 97 8.45 17.09 20.70
C ILE A 97 8.16 16.22 19.48
N VAL A 98 8.83 16.51 18.36
CA VAL A 98 8.83 15.67 17.16
C VAL A 98 10.21 15.07 16.99
N ILE A 99 10.30 13.76 16.77
CA ILE A 99 11.54 13.08 16.39
C ILE A 99 11.43 12.47 15.00
N GLU A 100 12.51 12.52 14.23
CA GLU A 100 12.56 11.99 12.86
C GLU A 100 13.88 11.22 12.68
N LYS A 101 13.75 9.99 12.18
CA LYS A 101 14.88 9.09 11.92
C LYS A 101 15.77 9.56 10.77
N GLY A 102 15.18 10.21 9.78
CA GLY A 102 15.87 10.75 8.61
C GLY A 102 16.58 12.08 8.89
N THR A 103 17.35 12.51 7.89
CA THR A 103 18.05 13.80 7.90
C THR A 103 17.18 14.98 7.47
N MET A 104 15.93 14.70 7.06
CA MET A 104 14.98 15.70 6.58
C MET A 104 13.52 15.26 6.84
N VAL A 105 12.63 16.25 6.89
CA VAL A 105 11.18 16.01 7.02
C VAL A 105 10.54 15.62 5.68
N GLY A 106 9.32 15.08 5.73
CA GLY A 106 8.49 14.78 4.56
C GLY A 106 8.39 13.27 4.25
N GLY A 107 9.48 12.51 4.38
CA GLY A 107 9.47 11.08 4.06
C GLY A 107 8.85 10.80 2.69
N ASN A 108 8.02 9.75 2.59
CA ASN A 108 7.30 9.39 1.35
C ASN A 108 6.31 10.46 0.87
N ALA A 109 5.90 11.41 1.71
CA ALA A 109 5.01 12.49 1.29
C ALA A 109 5.61 13.35 0.17
N ASN A 110 6.95 13.45 0.08
CA ASN A 110 7.60 14.22 -0.98
C ASN A 110 7.22 13.79 -2.41
N PHE A 111 6.79 12.54 -2.60
CA PHE A 111 6.54 11.93 -3.90
C PHE A 111 5.05 11.79 -4.25
N VAL A 112 4.15 12.19 -3.35
CA VAL A 112 2.70 12.04 -3.54
C VAL A 112 2.18 13.10 -4.50
N GLU A 113 1.36 12.71 -5.48
CA GLU A 113 0.88 13.56 -6.56
C GLU A 113 -0.34 14.42 -6.18
N GLY A 114 -1.17 13.92 -5.25
CA GLY A 114 -2.40 14.62 -4.84
C GLY A 114 -3.01 14.05 -3.57
N ILE A 115 -4.18 14.56 -3.22
CA ILE A 115 -4.92 14.23 -2.00
C ILE A 115 -6.40 14.02 -2.30
N PHE A 116 -7.00 13.06 -1.59
CA PHE A 116 -8.43 12.81 -1.61
C PHE A 116 -9.21 13.87 -0.84
N ALA A 117 -10.28 14.38 -1.45
CA ALA A 117 -11.37 15.01 -0.74
C ALA A 117 -12.69 14.90 -1.50
N ILE A 118 -13.79 15.04 -0.77
CA ILE A 118 -15.13 15.26 -1.29
C ILE A 118 -15.74 16.47 -0.61
N ASP A 119 -16.66 17.13 -1.29
CA ASP A 119 -17.37 18.32 -0.81
C ASP A 119 -16.44 19.49 -0.41
N SER A 120 -15.22 19.53 -0.95
CA SER A 120 -14.25 20.61 -0.72
C SER A 120 -14.72 21.92 -1.37
N THR A 121 -14.22 23.06 -0.87
CA THR A 121 -14.49 24.37 -1.48
C THR A 121 -14.15 24.40 -2.98
N PRO A 122 -12.97 23.90 -3.45
CA PRO A 122 -12.67 23.83 -4.87
C PRO A 122 -13.62 22.92 -5.68
N GLN A 123 -14.10 21.80 -5.11
CA GLN A 123 -15.07 20.95 -5.80
C GLN A 123 -16.43 21.64 -5.98
N LYS A 124 -16.92 22.34 -4.96
CA LYS A 124 -18.15 23.14 -5.03
C LYS A 124 -18.07 24.21 -6.11
N GLU A 125 -16.94 24.90 -6.20
CA GLU A 125 -16.69 25.89 -7.25
C GLU A 125 -16.66 25.28 -8.65
N ALA A 126 -16.19 24.04 -8.77
CA ALA A 126 -16.15 23.27 -10.02
C ALA A 126 -17.50 22.55 -10.34
N GLY A 127 -18.48 22.61 -9.44
CA GLY A 127 -19.78 21.92 -9.60
C GLY A 127 -19.69 20.40 -9.47
N ILE A 128 -18.71 19.88 -8.73
CA ILE A 128 -18.51 18.46 -8.44
C ILE A 128 -19.23 18.14 -7.13
N GLU A 129 -20.23 17.27 -7.22
CA GLU A 129 -21.03 16.81 -6.07
C GLU A 129 -20.84 15.30 -5.90
N ILE A 130 -20.40 14.86 -4.72
CA ILE A 130 -20.13 13.46 -4.40
C ILE A 130 -20.65 13.16 -2.99
N GLU A 131 -21.56 12.20 -2.89
CA GLU A 131 -22.12 11.79 -1.60
C GLU A 131 -21.16 10.87 -0.83
N PRO A 132 -20.88 11.10 0.46
CA PRO A 132 -20.03 10.24 1.28
C PRO A 132 -20.45 8.76 1.25
N ALA A 133 -21.77 8.50 1.23
CA ALA A 133 -22.29 7.14 1.21
C ALA A 133 -21.93 6.38 -0.08
N ASP A 134 -21.84 7.06 -1.22
CA ASP A 134 -21.49 6.45 -2.50
C ASP A 134 -20.02 6.02 -2.51
N VAL A 135 -19.13 6.88 -1.98
CA VAL A 135 -17.71 6.56 -1.81
C VAL A 135 -17.52 5.37 -0.88
N VAL A 136 -18.15 5.40 0.29
CA VAL A 136 -18.04 4.32 1.29
C VAL A 136 -18.57 3.01 0.74
N MET A 137 -19.71 3.02 0.04
CA MET A 137 -20.28 1.81 -0.55
C MET A 137 -19.41 1.25 -1.65
N ALA A 138 -18.85 2.08 -2.53
CA ALA A 138 -17.95 1.65 -3.58
C ALA A 138 -16.71 0.96 -3.02
N GLU A 139 -16.10 1.51 -1.97
CA GLU A 139 -14.94 0.91 -1.32
C GLU A 139 -15.28 -0.37 -0.55
N LEU A 140 -16.42 -0.42 0.12
CA LEU A 140 -16.87 -1.64 0.79
C LEU A 140 -17.11 -2.78 -0.21
N GLU A 141 -17.78 -2.51 -1.33
CA GLU A 141 -18.03 -3.51 -2.38
C GLU A 141 -16.72 -3.99 -3.02
N ARG A 142 -15.82 -3.09 -3.41
CA ARG A 142 -14.51 -3.44 -3.98
C ARG A 142 -13.64 -4.21 -2.99
N GLY A 143 -13.59 -3.78 -1.75
CA GLY A 143 -12.85 -4.43 -0.68
C GLY A 143 -13.56 -5.64 -0.07
N GLN A 144 -14.61 -6.18 -0.72
CA GLN A 144 -15.37 -7.36 -0.26
C GLN A 144 -15.90 -7.19 1.18
N TYR A 145 -16.34 -6.00 1.54
CA TYR A 145 -16.81 -5.62 2.88
C TYR A 145 -15.77 -5.79 4.00
N ARG A 146 -14.48 -5.86 3.66
CA ARG A 146 -13.36 -5.91 4.62
C ARG A 146 -12.88 -4.53 5.07
N PRO A 147 -12.89 -3.46 4.24
CA PRO A 147 -12.53 -2.12 4.67
C PRO A 147 -13.33 -1.65 5.87
N ASN A 148 -12.77 -0.74 6.65
CA ASN A 148 -13.46 -0.18 7.80
C ASN A 148 -14.36 0.99 7.38
N GLY A 149 -15.65 0.71 7.15
CA GLY A 149 -16.61 1.72 6.70
C GLY A 149 -16.74 2.93 7.65
N ALA A 150 -16.52 2.75 8.96
CA ALA A 150 -16.57 3.88 9.90
C ALA A 150 -15.36 4.83 9.74
N LEU A 151 -14.18 4.31 9.41
CA LEU A 151 -13.01 5.14 9.11
C LEU A 151 -13.13 5.80 7.73
N TRP A 152 -13.70 5.11 6.75
CA TRP A 152 -14.01 5.68 5.45
C TRP A 152 -15.00 6.85 5.54
N MET A 153 -16.08 6.66 6.32
CA MET A 153 -17.05 7.74 6.55
C MET A 153 -16.40 8.93 7.26
N ASP A 154 -15.57 8.68 8.29
CA ASP A 154 -14.81 9.72 8.99
C ASP A 154 -13.89 10.51 8.06
N LEU A 155 -13.18 9.82 7.15
CA LEU A 155 -12.36 10.47 6.13
C LEU A 155 -13.21 11.32 5.19
N CYS A 156 -14.31 10.80 4.67
CA CYS A 156 -15.20 11.52 3.77
C CYS A 156 -15.76 12.79 4.43
N GLU A 157 -16.33 12.65 5.63
CA GLU A 157 -16.95 13.76 6.37
C GLU A 157 -15.97 14.90 6.71
N LYS A 158 -14.68 14.59 6.89
CA LYS A 158 -13.64 15.58 7.28
C LYS A 158 -12.77 16.04 6.14
N SER A 159 -12.87 15.41 4.97
CA SER A 159 -11.94 15.69 3.87
C SER A 159 -12.01 17.12 3.36
N ALA A 160 -13.21 17.71 3.30
CA ALA A 160 -13.39 19.12 2.92
C ALA A 160 -12.66 20.06 3.89
N GLU A 161 -12.89 19.88 5.19
CA GLU A 161 -12.22 20.68 6.23
C GLU A 161 -10.70 20.50 6.18
N ASN A 162 -10.21 19.30 5.84
CA ASN A 162 -8.78 19.08 5.69
C ASN A 162 -8.19 19.86 4.52
N ILE A 163 -8.90 19.98 3.39
CA ILE A 163 -8.46 20.81 2.25
C ILE A 163 -8.44 22.29 2.65
N ASP A 164 -9.50 22.77 3.28
CA ASP A 164 -9.58 24.18 3.71
C ASP A 164 -8.46 24.49 4.73
N TRP A 165 -8.21 23.60 5.69
CA TRP A 165 -7.09 23.73 6.62
C TRP A 165 -5.73 23.75 5.91
N LEU A 166 -5.51 22.90 4.90
CA LEU A 166 -4.26 22.89 4.13
C LEU A 166 -4.06 24.20 3.36
N LEU A 167 -5.13 24.75 2.78
CA LEU A 167 -5.09 26.07 2.13
C LEU A 167 -4.71 27.18 3.13
N ASP A 168 -5.30 27.16 4.33
CA ASP A 168 -4.98 28.10 5.41
C ASP A 168 -3.51 27.98 5.89
N MET A 169 -2.94 26.76 5.81
CA MET A 169 -1.52 26.51 6.11
C MET A 169 -0.58 26.93 4.97
N GLY A 170 -1.11 27.38 3.86
CA GLY A 170 -0.33 27.83 2.71
C GLY A 170 0.05 26.71 1.73
N CYS A 171 -0.56 25.54 1.82
CA CYS A 171 -0.35 24.46 0.87
C CYS A 171 -0.81 24.84 -0.54
N LEU A 172 -0.13 24.32 -1.55
CA LEU A 172 -0.29 24.74 -2.93
C LEU A 172 -0.88 23.62 -3.79
N PHE A 173 -2.06 23.87 -4.35
CA PHE A 173 -2.72 22.98 -5.30
C PHE A 173 -2.54 23.48 -6.73
N SER A 174 -2.66 22.58 -7.71
CA SER A 174 -2.62 22.92 -9.14
C SER A 174 -3.91 23.60 -9.62
N GLY A 175 -5.01 23.43 -8.88
CA GLY A 175 -6.37 23.78 -9.30
C GLY A 175 -7.06 22.71 -10.14
N VAL A 176 -6.40 21.60 -10.44
CA VAL A 176 -7.00 20.44 -11.15
C VAL A 176 -7.58 19.47 -10.13
N ILE A 177 -8.82 19.05 -10.40
CA ILE A 177 -9.53 18.01 -9.65
C ILE A 177 -10.07 17.02 -10.68
N ASP A 178 -9.68 15.76 -10.57
CA ASP A 178 -10.09 14.71 -11.51
C ASP A 178 -10.27 13.34 -10.84
N ASP A 179 -10.39 12.30 -11.65
CA ASP A 179 -10.57 10.92 -11.23
C ASP A 179 -9.25 10.11 -11.24
N TYR A 180 -8.10 10.75 -11.43
CA TYR A 180 -6.78 10.11 -11.45
C TYR A 180 -6.76 8.81 -12.27
N HIS A 181 -6.73 8.93 -13.60
CA HIS A 181 -6.62 7.81 -14.54
C HIS A 181 -7.79 6.79 -14.49
N GLY A 182 -9.00 7.25 -14.22
CA GLY A 182 -10.21 6.44 -14.31
C GLY A 182 -10.74 5.90 -12.97
N GLY A 183 -10.46 6.58 -11.87
CA GLY A 183 -11.16 6.37 -10.60
C GLY A 183 -12.67 6.60 -10.73
N LEU A 184 -13.44 6.12 -9.74
CA LEU A 184 -14.91 6.19 -9.82
C LEU A 184 -15.49 7.60 -9.68
N PHE A 185 -14.78 8.49 -8.99
CA PHE A 185 -15.21 9.84 -8.70
C PHE A 185 -14.06 10.83 -8.82
N GLN A 186 -14.38 12.08 -9.13
CA GLN A 186 -13.42 13.18 -9.18
C GLN A 186 -13.05 13.65 -7.76
N THR A 187 -12.28 12.83 -7.05
CA THR A 187 -11.88 13.06 -5.66
C THR A 187 -10.44 13.54 -5.51
N PHE A 188 -9.65 13.50 -6.59
CA PHE A 188 -8.22 13.72 -6.55
C PHE A 188 -7.88 15.19 -6.77
N HIS A 189 -7.36 15.85 -5.74
CA HIS A 189 -6.88 17.21 -5.78
C HIS A 189 -5.36 17.17 -6.02
N TRP A 190 -4.93 17.56 -7.21
CA TRP A 190 -3.53 17.57 -7.58
C TRP A 190 -2.75 18.65 -6.80
N TRP A 191 -1.60 18.27 -6.26
CA TRP A 191 -0.64 19.23 -5.75
C TRP A 191 -0.08 20.09 -6.88
N LYS A 192 0.42 21.30 -6.52
CA LYS A 192 1.18 22.11 -7.47
C LYS A 192 2.35 21.30 -8.04
N ASP A 193 2.53 21.38 -9.34
CA ASP A 193 3.53 20.63 -10.13
C ASP A 193 3.44 19.10 -9.96
N GLY A 194 2.27 18.58 -9.52
CA GLY A 194 2.02 17.15 -9.31
C GLY A 194 2.87 16.53 -8.19
N LYS A 195 3.38 17.32 -7.24
CA LYS A 195 4.29 16.85 -6.19
C LYS A 195 3.96 17.45 -4.83
N ALA A 196 3.68 16.60 -3.84
CA ALA A 196 3.46 17.07 -2.48
C ALA A 196 4.75 17.61 -1.82
N GLY A 197 5.93 17.27 -2.32
CA GLY A 197 7.16 17.96 -1.93
C GLY A 197 7.02 19.47 -2.05
N VAL A 198 6.53 19.94 -3.21
CA VAL A 198 6.28 21.38 -3.50
C VAL A 198 4.95 21.87 -2.91
N GLY A 199 3.89 21.06 -3.05
CA GLY A 199 2.52 21.48 -2.68
C GLY A 199 2.20 21.38 -1.19
N TYR A 200 2.85 20.47 -0.47
CA TYR A 200 2.58 20.18 0.94
C TYR A 200 3.82 20.30 1.84
N VAL A 201 4.91 19.57 1.53
CA VAL A 201 6.04 19.47 2.47
C VAL A 201 6.74 20.82 2.67
N GLU A 202 7.07 21.53 1.59
CA GLU A 202 7.72 22.84 1.67
C GLU A 202 6.84 23.88 2.39
N PRO A 203 5.53 24.07 2.04
CA PRO A 203 4.67 25.01 2.77
C PRO A 203 4.46 24.63 4.24
N MET A 204 4.26 23.34 4.52
CA MET A 204 4.05 22.88 5.89
C MET A 204 5.33 23.00 6.73
N LYS A 205 6.51 22.78 6.13
CA LYS A 205 7.79 23.06 6.79
C LYS A 205 7.93 24.54 7.12
N ALA A 206 7.60 25.44 6.19
CA ALA A 206 7.59 26.87 6.46
C ALA A 206 6.62 27.24 7.60
N LYS A 207 5.46 26.57 7.66
CA LYS A 207 4.50 26.72 8.76
C LYS A 207 5.05 26.20 10.09
N MET A 208 5.76 25.07 10.08
CA MET A 208 6.46 24.55 11.27
C MET A 208 7.50 25.56 11.77
N ASP A 209 8.32 26.13 10.87
CA ASP A 209 9.32 27.15 11.20
C ASP A 209 8.65 28.40 11.81
N GLU A 210 7.51 28.86 11.25
CA GLU A 210 6.71 29.99 11.78
C GLU A 210 6.18 29.71 13.21
N LEU A 211 5.79 28.46 13.46
CA LEU A 211 5.26 28.01 14.76
C LEU A 211 6.36 27.62 15.75
N GLY A 212 7.63 27.69 15.37
CA GLY A 212 8.77 27.34 16.22
C GLY A 212 8.90 25.82 16.45
N ILE A 213 8.41 24.99 15.52
CA ILE A 213 8.51 23.53 15.60
C ILE A 213 9.85 23.08 15.02
N GLU A 214 10.72 22.57 15.86
CA GLU A 214 12.06 22.07 15.49
C GLU A 214 12.12 20.56 15.72
N PRO A 215 11.98 19.71 14.69
CA PRO A 215 12.09 18.25 14.84
C PRO A 215 13.54 17.85 15.21
N HIS A 216 13.68 16.89 16.14
CA HIS A 216 14.94 16.22 16.38
C HIS A 216 15.21 15.23 15.24
N LEU A 217 16.01 15.64 14.27
CA LEU A 217 16.39 14.81 13.12
C LEU A 217 17.42 13.75 13.50
N GLU A 218 17.62 12.76 12.62
CA GLU A 218 18.56 11.65 12.81
C GLU A 218 18.34 10.91 14.15
N THR A 219 17.09 10.95 14.65
CA THR A 219 16.70 10.40 15.94
C THR A 219 15.67 9.29 15.74
N ALA A 220 16.11 8.05 15.89
CA ALA A 220 15.32 6.85 15.67
C ALA A 220 14.67 6.36 16.98
N ALA A 221 13.36 6.26 17.04
CA ALA A 221 12.66 5.57 18.12
C ALA A 221 12.97 4.06 18.06
N VAL A 222 13.28 3.47 19.22
CA VAL A 222 13.69 2.06 19.32
C VAL A 222 12.69 1.24 20.13
N SER A 223 12.20 1.76 21.27
CA SER A 223 11.32 1.01 22.16
C SER A 223 10.40 1.94 22.93
N LEU A 224 9.16 1.48 23.20
CA LEU A 224 8.19 2.20 24.02
C LEU A 224 8.46 2.02 25.51
N ILE A 225 8.29 3.08 26.27
CA ILE A 225 8.37 3.06 27.73
C ILE A 225 6.96 2.83 28.28
N MET A 226 6.82 1.81 29.13
CA MET A 226 5.54 1.47 29.76
C MET A 226 5.59 1.71 31.27
N ASP A 227 4.52 2.29 31.81
CA ASP A 227 4.28 2.38 33.25
C ASP A 227 2.80 2.09 33.54
N ASP A 228 2.53 1.18 34.47
CA ASP A 228 1.18 0.72 34.87
C ASP A 228 0.22 0.46 33.69
N GLY A 229 0.73 -0.17 32.63
CA GLY A 229 -0.04 -0.53 31.42
C GLY A 229 -0.29 0.62 30.45
N ALA A 230 0.22 1.81 30.70
CA ALA A 230 0.19 2.96 29.80
C ALA A 230 1.54 3.18 29.12
N VAL A 231 1.55 3.71 27.91
CA VAL A 231 2.76 4.22 27.26
C VAL A 231 3.06 5.61 27.81
N VAL A 232 4.27 5.78 28.35
CA VAL A 232 4.74 7.00 29.02
C VAL A 232 6.01 7.58 28.39
N GLY A 233 6.38 7.12 27.20
CA GLY A 233 7.55 7.64 26.49
C GLY A 233 8.16 6.67 25.50
N VAL A 234 9.35 7.03 25.04
CA VAL A 234 10.13 6.30 24.03
C VAL A 234 11.62 6.35 24.38
N TYR A 235 12.32 5.24 24.22
CA TYR A 235 13.77 5.23 24.07
C TYR A 235 14.14 5.40 22.58
N ALA A 236 15.09 6.27 22.32
CA ALA A 236 15.57 6.57 20.97
C ALA A 236 17.09 6.59 20.91
N GLU A 237 17.63 6.43 19.71
CA GLU A 237 19.05 6.61 19.40
C GLU A 237 19.20 7.76 18.41
N GLY A 238 20.16 8.65 18.66
CA GLY A 238 20.39 9.83 17.84
C GLY A 238 21.76 10.45 18.03
N PRO A 239 21.97 11.68 17.52
CA PRO A 239 23.26 12.37 17.63
C PRO A 239 23.73 12.62 19.06
N GLU A 240 22.80 12.66 20.01
CA GLU A 240 23.10 12.83 21.45
C GLU A 240 23.28 11.51 22.20
N GLY A 241 23.41 10.38 21.48
CA GLY A 241 23.54 9.04 22.06
C GLY A 241 22.19 8.36 22.29
N VAL A 242 22.05 7.67 23.42
CA VAL A 242 20.79 7.05 23.85
C VAL A 242 19.92 8.09 24.56
N ILE A 243 18.75 8.32 24.04
CA ILE A 243 17.85 9.39 24.48
C ILE A 243 16.56 8.78 25.05
N GLN A 244 16.16 9.27 26.20
CA GLN A 244 14.85 8.97 26.78
C GLN A 244 13.93 10.17 26.60
N TYR A 245 12.78 9.96 25.96
CA TYR A 245 11.68 10.91 25.90
C TYR A 245 10.56 10.45 26.83
N ASN A 246 10.29 11.20 27.89
CA ASN A 246 9.12 11.01 28.73
C ASN A 246 7.96 11.82 28.14
N ALA A 247 6.80 11.19 27.98
CA ALA A 247 5.62 11.83 27.39
C ALA A 247 4.34 11.25 28.00
N LYS A 248 3.30 12.08 28.18
CA LYS A 248 1.97 11.60 28.60
C LYS A 248 1.25 10.81 27.50
N ALA A 249 1.59 11.12 26.24
CA ALA A 249 1.08 10.40 25.07
C ALA A 249 2.15 10.31 23.98
N VAL A 250 2.10 9.24 23.19
CA VAL A 250 2.99 8.99 22.04
C VAL A 250 2.15 8.75 20.78
N VAL A 251 2.46 9.47 19.71
CA VAL A 251 1.86 9.28 18.38
C VAL A 251 2.92 8.71 17.44
N LEU A 252 2.67 7.50 16.95
CA LEU A 252 3.54 6.84 15.98
C LEU A 252 3.12 7.19 14.55
N ALA A 253 4.06 7.73 13.77
CA ALA A 253 3.89 8.23 12.40
C ALA A 253 5.07 7.81 11.51
N THR A 254 5.57 6.56 11.67
CA THR A 254 6.84 6.07 11.09
C THR A 254 6.72 5.64 9.62
N GLY A 255 5.50 5.61 9.06
CA GLY A 255 5.29 5.51 7.61
C GLY A 255 5.06 4.10 7.07
N GLY A 256 4.80 3.10 7.92
CA GLY A 256 4.55 1.72 7.53
C GLY A 256 5.82 0.88 7.41
N PHE A 257 5.79 -0.18 6.58
CA PHE A 257 6.87 -1.18 6.54
C PHE A 257 7.33 -1.57 5.12
N GLY A 258 7.08 -0.70 4.12
CA GLY A 258 7.48 -0.95 2.73
C GLY A 258 9.01 -1.10 2.52
N GLY A 259 9.81 -0.62 3.47
CA GLY A 259 11.26 -0.78 3.51
C GLY A 259 11.73 -1.96 4.37
N SER A 260 10.84 -2.87 4.80
CA SER A 260 11.19 -4.04 5.63
C SER A 260 10.97 -5.35 4.89
N PRO A 261 12.01 -5.97 4.29
CA PRO A 261 11.90 -7.28 3.67
C PRO A 261 11.29 -8.32 4.64
N GLU A 262 11.71 -8.35 5.89
CA GLU A 262 11.20 -9.26 6.92
C GLU A 262 9.66 -9.21 7.06
N LEU A 263 9.08 -8.02 7.11
CA LEU A 263 7.63 -7.86 7.29
C LEU A 263 6.87 -8.14 5.99
N LEU A 264 7.46 -7.88 4.84
CA LEU A 264 6.90 -8.22 3.54
C LEU A 264 6.89 -9.75 3.34
N GLU A 265 7.97 -10.45 3.71
CA GLU A 265 8.04 -11.92 3.69
C GLU A 265 7.00 -12.56 4.62
N LYS A 266 6.80 -12.02 5.82
CA LYS A 266 5.71 -12.45 6.72
C LYS A 266 4.32 -12.30 6.10
N GLN A 267 4.18 -11.43 5.09
CA GLN A 267 2.96 -11.28 4.31
C GLN A 267 2.94 -12.16 3.05
N GLY A 268 3.98 -12.95 2.81
CA GLY A 268 4.10 -13.89 1.70
C GLY A 268 4.66 -13.28 0.41
N TRP A 269 5.30 -12.11 0.44
CA TRP A 269 6.00 -11.56 -0.71
C TRP A 269 7.39 -12.19 -0.86
N ASN A 270 7.77 -12.53 -2.09
CA ASN A 270 9.15 -12.84 -2.42
C ASN A 270 9.96 -11.53 -2.46
N THR A 271 10.90 -11.36 -1.54
CA THR A 271 11.69 -10.13 -1.41
C THR A 271 13.03 -10.19 -2.14
N GLU A 272 13.38 -11.31 -2.79
CA GLU A 272 14.60 -11.42 -3.62
C GLU A 272 14.53 -10.46 -4.82
N SER A 273 13.33 -10.27 -5.39
CA SER A 273 13.05 -9.34 -6.49
C SER A 273 12.40 -8.03 -6.02
N LEU A 274 12.68 -7.61 -4.78
CA LEU A 274 12.11 -6.40 -4.19
C LEU A 274 12.89 -5.15 -4.58
N HIS A 275 12.19 -4.18 -5.16
CA HIS A 275 12.69 -2.83 -5.39
C HIS A 275 12.02 -1.85 -4.43
N ILE A 276 12.82 -1.15 -3.62
CA ILE A 276 12.32 -0.13 -2.69
C ILE A 276 12.28 1.21 -3.45
N VAL A 277 11.08 1.61 -3.88
CA VAL A 277 10.84 2.90 -4.57
C VAL A 277 10.55 4.01 -3.58
N GLY A 278 9.93 3.69 -2.45
CA GLY A 278 9.67 4.64 -1.37
C GLY A 278 10.88 4.83 -0.43
N SER A 279 10.65 5.50 0.68
CA SER A 279 11.68 5.68 1.71
C SER A 279 12.02 4.35 2.40
N SER A 280 13.29 3.95 2.38
CA SER A 280 13.80 2.81 3.15
C SER A 280 13.65 2.99 4.67
N ASN A 281 13.43 4.24 5.13
CA ASN A 281 13.17 4.54 6.54
C ASN A 281 11.78 4.04 7.01
N ALA A 282 10.84 3.77 6.10
CA ALA A 282 9.56 3.12 6.44
C ALA A 282 9.77 1.61 6.69
N ALA A 283 10.49 1.26 7.75
CA ALA A 283 11.01 -0.08 8.06
C ALA A 283 10.17 -0.86 9.10
N GLY A 284 8.95 -0.40 9.41
CA GLY A 284 8.05 -1.05 10.35
C GLY A 284 8.39 -0.79 11.82
N ASP A 285 9.06 0.31 12.12
CA ASP A 285 9.51 0.62 13.49
C ASP A 285 8.31 0.72 14.46
N ALA A 286 7.25 1.45 14.07
CA ALA A 286 6.02 1.52 14.87
C ALA A 286 5.37 0.15 15.10
N TYR A 287 5.31 -0.69 14.05
CA TYR A 287 4.76 -2.03 14.18
C TYR A 287 5.54 -2.86 15.20
N LYS A 288 6.87 -2.90 15.09
CA LYS A 288 7.74 -3.65 15.99
C LYS A 288 7.55 -3.20 17.44
N MET A 289 7.64 -1.89 17.70
CA MET A 289 7.41 -1.33 19.04
C MET A 289 6.01 -1.63 19.59
N CYS A 290 4.97 -1.58 18.76
CA CYS A 290 3.61 -1.89 19.18
C CYS A 290 3.44 -3.37 19.54
N MET A 291 4.04 -4.29 18.80
CA MET A 291 3.97 -5.72 19.11
C MET A 291 4.64 -6.04 20.45
N GLU A 292 5.74 -5.37 20.79
CA GLU A 292 6.43 -5.51 22.09
C GLU A 292 5.58 -5.10 23.30
N VAL A 293 4.62 -4.22 23.12
CA VAL A 293 3.70 -3.77 24.20
C VAL A 293 2.33 -4.44 24.16
N GLY A 294 2.19 -5.50 23.35
CA GLY A 294 0.96 -6.30 23.28
C GLY A 294 -0.15 -5.70 22.44
N ALA A 295 0.19 -4.83 21.48
CA ALA A 295 -0.79 -4.35 20.52
C ALA A 295 -1.29 -5.50 19.64
N LYS A 296 -2.54 -5.36 19.20
CA LYS A 296 -3.16 -6.32 18.31
C LYS A 296 -2.50 -6.31 16.96
N ASP A 297 -1.96 -7.47 16.56
CA ASP A 297 -1.36 -7.68 15.24
C ASP A 297 -2.43 -7.60 14.14
N SER A 298 -2.25 -6.69 13.21
CA SER A 298 -3.03 -6.60 11.99
C SER A 298 -2.20 -6.70 10.71
N LEU A 299 -0.94 -7.09 10.81
CA LEU A 299 -0.05 -7.29 9.66
C LEU A 299 -0.65 -8.22 8.60
N PRO A 300 -1.33 -9.34 8.93
CA PRO A 300 -1.98 -10.19 7.94
C PRO A 300 -3.08 -9.50 7.12
N TYR A 301 -3.57 -8.36 7.58
CA TYR A 301 -4.61 -7.57 6.94
C TYR A 301 -4.10 -6.22 6.40
N ALA A 302 -2.81 -5.97 6.48
CA ALA A 302 -2.22 -4.76 5.93
C ALA A 302 -2.26 -4.80 4.40
N SER A 303 -2.39 -3.63 3.79
CA SER A 303 -2.48 -3.46 2.35
C SER A 303 -1.20 -2.86 1.79
N GLN A 304 -0.93 -3.12 0.52
CA GLN A 304 0.23 -2.60 -0.18
C GLN A 304 -0.20 -1.90 -1.47
N SER A 305 0.46 -0.81 -1.79
CA SER A 305 0.48 -0.24 -3.13
C SER A 305 1.65 -0.86 -3.86
N VAL A 306 1.40 -1.99 -4.52
CA VAL A 306 2.41 -2.80 -5.21
C VAL A 306 2.32 -2.59 -6.72
N LEU A 307 3.48 -2.51 -7.36
CA LEU A 307 3.62 -2.53 -8.82
C LEU A 307 4.66 -3.57 -9.23
N GLY A 308 4.43 -4.20 -10.37
CA GLY A 308 5.40 -5.09 -10.98
C GLY A 308 6.31 -4.33 -11.94
N PHE A 309 7.58 -4.73 -12.00
CA PHE A 309 8.58 -4.21 -12.92
C PHE A 309 9.31 -5.35 -13.58
N ILE A 310 9.89 -5.12 -14.75
CA ILE A 310 10.89 -6.04 -15.30
C ILE A 310 12.14 -5.91 -14.43
N GLU A 311 12.52 -7.00 -13.76
CA GLU A 311 13.62 -7.02 -12.78
C GLU A 311 14.96 -6.55 -13.38
N ALA A 312 15.22 -6.90 -14.62
CA ALA A 312 16.46 -6.54 -15.33
C ALA A 312 16.56 -5.07 -15.72
N LEU A 313 15.45 -4.34 -15.70
CA LEU A 313 15.46 -2.92 -16.06
C LEU A 313 15.85 -2.05 -14.87
N PRO A 314 16.49 -0.89 -15.09
CA PRO A 314 16.79 0.03 -14.02
C PRO A 314 15.52 0.40 -13.25
N VAL A 315 15.60 0.38 -11.92
CA VAL A 315 14.52 0.90 -11.09
C VAL A 315 14.38 2.38 -11.35
N VAL A 316 13.24 2.76 -11.84
CA VAL A 316 12.89 4.15 -12.13
C VAL A 316 12.56 4.84 -10.81
N SER A 317 12.98 6.07 -10.64
CA SER A 317 12.58 6.86 -9.46
C SER A 317 11.05 7.00 -9.41
N MET A 318 10.48 7.35 -8.24
CA MET A 318 9.05 7.67 -8.16
C MET A 318 8.65 8.79 -9.13
N GLU A 319 9.56 9.71 -9.43
CA GLU A 319 9.36 10.79 -10.38
C GLU A 319 9.22 10.27 -11.82
N ASP A 320 10.03 9.29 -12.18
CA ASP A 320 9.95 8.64 -13.49
C ASP A 320 8.78 7.65 -13.53
N ALA A 321 8.47 7.02 -12.42
CA ALA A 321 7.35 6.10 -12.26
C ALA A 321 5.99 6.78 -12.48
N ALA A 322 5.86 8.02 -12.07
CA ALA A 322 4.67 8.84 -12.31
C ALA A 322 4.56 9.35 -13.76
N ASN A 323 5.61 9.16 -14.58
CA ASN A 323 5.57 9.58 -15.97
C ASN A 323 5.09 8.43 -16.87
N PRO A 324 3.85 8.48 -17.42
CA PRO A 324 3.29 7.41 -18.25
C PRO A 324 4.03 7.19 -19.58
N ILE A 325 5.04 7.99 -19.87
CA ILE A 325 5.85 7.92 -21.11
C ILE A 325 7.02 6.93 -20.97
N ASN A 326 7.36 6.47 -19.77
CA ASN A 326 8.38 5.46 -19.60
C ASN A 326 7.88 4.10 -20.03
N GLY A 327 8.34 3.63 -21.18
CA GLY A 327 7.98 2.36 -21.79
C GLY A 327 8.13 1.15 -20.85
N TYR A 328 9.03 1.23 -19.86
CA TYR A 328 9.26 0.20 -18.83
C TYR A 328 8.03 -0.11 -17.96
N TRP A 329 7.24 0.91 -17.67
CA TRP A 329 5.99 0.75 -16.92
C TRP A 329 4.96 -0.07 -17.69
N GLY A 330 4.89 0.14 -18.97
CA GLY A 330 3.91 -0.51 -19.82
C GLY A 330 4.02 -2.02 -19.75
N ILE A 331 5.25 -2.58 -19.77
CA ILE A 331 5.46 -4.04 -19.84
C ILE A 331 5.03 -4.74 -18.56
N ALA A 332 5.54 -4.31 -17.42
CA ALA A 332 5.27 -4.99 -16.17
C ALA A 332 3.87 -4.65 -15.63
N SER A 333 3.38 -3.43 -15.89
CA SER A 333 2.06 -2.97 -15.45
C SER A 333 0.88 -3.50 -16.28
N GLY A 334 1.12 -4.49 -17.15
CA GLY A 334 0.07 -5.11 -17.93
C GLY A 334 -0.28 -4.40 -19.22
N GLY A 335 -1.32 -4.83 -19.85
CA GLY A 335 -1.69 -4.46 -21.21
C GLY A 335 -1.24 -5.55 -22.20
N PRO A 336 -0.37 -5.28 -23.16
CA PRO A 336 -0.16 -6.18 -24.30
C PRO A 336 0.70 -7.42 -24.04
N VAL A 337 1.22 -7.61 -22.82
CA VAL A 337 2.06 -8.77 -22.48
C VAL A 337 1.23 -9.94 -21.96
N LEU A 338 1.85 -11.12 -21.91
CA LEU A 338 1.29 -12.32 -21.29
C LEU A 338 2.04 -12.61 -20.00
N TRP A 339 1.34 -12.74 -18.88
CA TRP A 339 1.93 -13.17 -17.59
C TRP A 339 1.81 -14.67 -17.41
N VAL A 340 2.91 -15.30 -17.03
CA VAL A 340 2.94 -16.71 -16.63
C VAL A 340 3.71 -16.88 -15.33
N ASN A 341 3.37 -17.93 -14.57
CA ASN A 341 4.08 -18.33 -13.36
C ASN A 341 5.15 -19.39 -13.64
N GLU A 342 5.77 -19.92 -12.60
CA GLU A 342 6.79 -20.98 -12.67
C GLU A 342 6.29 -22.28 -13.29
N TYR A 343 4.97 -22.51 -13.35
CA TYR A 343 4.33 -23.64 -14.02
C TYR A 343 3.95 -23.36 -15.45
N THR A 344 4.30 -22.17 -15.97
CA THR A 344 3.92 -21.67 -17.30
C THR A 344 2.41 -21.42 -17.48
N ASP A 345 1.67 -21.43 -16.39
CA ASP A 345 0.25 -21.10 -16.38
C ASP A 345 0.06 -19.58 -16.45
N ARG A 346 -0.82 -19.12 -17.34
CA ARG A 346 -1.38 -17.78 -17.23
C ARG A 346 -2.32 -17.76 -16.03
N PHE A 347 -2.12 -16.83 -15.09
CA PHE A 347 -2.78 -16.86 -13.78
C PHE A 347 -3.71 -15.67 -13.50
N ASN A 348 -3.69 -14.62 -14.33
CA ASN A 348 -4.53 -13.43 -14.12
C ASN A 348 -4.73 -12.65 -15.42
N SER A 349 -5.59 -11.64 -15.38
CA SER A 349 -5.71 -10.63 -16.44
C SER A 349 -4.58 -9.60 -16.31
N GLU A 350 -3.91 -9.35 -17.40
CA GLU A 350 -2.86 -8.33 -17.49
C GLU A 350 -3.42 -6.92 -17.74
N ASN A 351 -4.74 -6.80 -17.83
CA ASN A 351 -5.43 -5.53 -18.02
C ASN A 351 -5.62 -4.80 -16.69
N LEU A 352 -4.69 -3.89 -16.36
CA LEU A 352 -4.68 -3.21 -15.07
C LEU A 352 -5.43 -1.88 -15.08
N ARG A 353 -5.48 -1.20 -16.23
CA ARG A 353 -5.92 0.20 -16.29
C ARG A 353 -7.40 0.41 -16.05
N ASP A 354 -8.25 -0.54 -16.45
CA ASP A 354 -9.70 -0.40 -16.35
C ASP A 354 -10.27 -0.76 -14.98
N ILE A 355 -9.47 -1.44 -14.13
CA ILE A 355 -9.92 -1.92 -12.83
C ILE A 355 -9.11 -1.27 -11.71
N SER A 356 -7.80 -1.38 -11.76
CA SER A 356 -6.87 -0.83 -10.77
C SER A 356 -5.43 -1.00 -11.25
N MET A 357 -4.59 -0.01 -11.01
CA MET A 357 -3.15 -0.09 -11.33
C MET A 357 -2.38 -1.05 -10.43
N VAL A 358 -2.91 -1.40 -9.26
CA VAL A 358 -2.18 -2.14 -8.22
C VAL A 358 -2.80 -3.50 -7.89
N MET A 359 -4.12 -3.66 -8.02
CA MET A 359 -4.81 -4.88 -7.58
C MET A 359 -4.32 -6.17 -8.25
N PRO A 360 -4.15 -6.22 -9.59
CA PRO A 360 -3.74 -7.45 -10.25
C PRO A 360 -2.37 -7.97 -9.85
N PHE A 361 -1.45 -7.10 -9.42
CA PHE A 361 -0.14 -7.53 -8.92
C PHE A 361 -0.20 -8.32 -7.61
N HIS A 362 -1.30 -8.20 -6.84
CA HIS A 362 -1.48 -9.03 -5.65
C HIS A 362 -1.60 -10.53 -5.97
N ALA A 363 -2.02 -10.90 -7.17
CA ALA A 363 -2.07 -12.29 -7.60
C ALA A 363 -0.68 -12.91 -7.79
N MET A 364 0.34 -12.10 -8.04
CA MET A 364 1.72 -12.55 -8.20
C MET A 364 2.34 -13.07 -6.91
N LYS A 365 1.79 -12.67 -5.76
CA LYS A 365 2.22 -13.13 -4.43
C LYS A 365 2.06 -14.64 -4.22
N ASP A 366 1.10 -15.25 -4.92
CA ASP A 366 0.78 -16.67 -4.76
C ASP A 366 1.71 -17.58 -5.61
N ASN A 367 2.57 -16.99 -6.45
CA ASN A 367 3.53 -17.70 -7.30
C ASN A 367 4.95 -17.56 -6.72
N ALA A 368 5.78 -18.57 -6.93
CA ALA A 368 7.20 -18.50 -6.59
C ALA A 368 7.95 -17.55 -7.53
N GLU A 369 7.60 -17.60 -8.82
CA GLU A 369 8.19 -16.77 -9.86
C GLU A 369 7.10 -16.22 -10.80
N ASN A 370 7.30 -15.03 -11.32
CA ASN A 370 6.41 -14.42 -12.29
C ASN A 370 7.20 -13.93 -13.49
N TYR A 371 6.69 -14.20 -14.68
CA TYR A 371 7.31 -13.83 -15.94
C TYR A 371 6.34 -13.08 -16.84
N CYS A 372 6.84 -12.13 -17.62
CA CYS A 372 6.13 -11.58 -18.76
C CYS A 372 6.76 -12.06 -20.07
N ILE A 373 5.88 -12.46 -21.00
CA ILE A 373 6.24 -12.92 -22.34
C ILE A 373 5.72 -11.91 -23.36
N PHE A 374 6.55 -11.51 -24.29
CA PHE A 374 6.21 -10.60 -25.39
C PHE A 374 7.12 -10.85 -26.60
N ASP A 375 6.81 -10.24 -27.73
CA ASP A 375 7.62 -10.33 -28.94
C ASP A 375 8.11 -8.94 -29.41
N GLN A 376 8.86 -8.93 -30.50
CA GLN A 376 9.42 -7.70 -31.05
C GLN A 376 8.33 -6.71 -31.48
N ALA A 377 7.20 -7.19 -31.99
CA ALA A 377 6.12 -6.31 -32.44
C ALA A 377 5.47 -5.58 -31.25
N ILE A 378 5.30 -6.29 -30.13
CA ILE A 378 4.82 -5.69 -28.87
C ILE A 378 5.86 -4.69 -28.33
N PHE A 379 7.15 -5.06 -28.35
CA PHE A 379 8.22 -4.17 -27.92
C PHE A 379 8.21 -2.86 -28.73
N ASP A 380 8.22 -2.93 -30.05
CA ASP A 380 8.27 -1.76 -30.95
C ASP A 380 7.03 -0.86 -30.78
N LYS A 381 5.88 -1.46 -30.53
CA LYS A 381 4.61 -0.71 -30.41
C LYS A 381 4.42 -0.02 -29.06
N TYR A 382 4.91 -0.62 -27.97
CA TYR A 382 4.56 -0.20 -26.63
C TYR A 382 5.75 0.20 -25.74
N PHE A 383 6.98 -0.16 -26.12
CA PHE A 383 8.17 0.00 -25.28
C PHE A 383 9.30 0.79 -25.91
N GLY A 384 9.66 0.47 -27.13
CA GLY A 384 10.71 1.14 -27.89
C GLY A 384 10.25 2.50 -28.42
N LEU A 385 9.55 3.30 -27.61
CA LEU A 385 8.93 4.55 -28.03
C LEU A 385 9.94 5.69 -28.25
N SER A 386 11.16 5.54 -27.73
CA SER A 386 12.29 6.45 -27.99
C SER A 386 13.59 5.67 -28.17
N ASP A 387 14.58 6.29 -28.83
CA ASP A 387 15.91 5.71 -28.97
C ASP A 387 16.56 5.42 -27.60
N ALA A 388 16.28 6.25 -26.60
CA ALA A 388 16.76 6.06 -25.24
C ALA A 388 16.18 4.80 -24.58
N ASP A 389 14.89 4.54 -24.75
CA ASP A 389 14.21 3.33 -24.24
C ASP A 389 14.80 2.07 -24.88
N VAL A 390 15.01 2.10 -26.20
CA VAL A 390 15.63 0.99 -26.95
C VAL A 390 17.06 0.73 -26.47
N GLU A 391 17.85 1.77 -26.21
CA GLU A 391 19.22 1.61 -25.71
C GLU A 391 19.26 1.03 -24.30
N VAL A 392 18.41 1.50 -23.39
CA VAL A 392 18.33 0.98 -22.02
C VAL A 392 17.92 -0.50 -22.04
N PHE A 393 16.91 -0.84 -22.84
CA PHE A 393 16.45 -2.24 -22.95
C PHE A 393 17.55 -3.16 -23.50
N LYS A 394 18.23 -2.76 -24.59
CA LYS A 394 19.33 -3.53 -25.16
C LYS A 394 20.49 -3.71 -24.18
N LYS A 395 20.86 -2.65 -23.47
CA LYS A 395 21.88 -2.70 -22.45
C LYS A 395 21.51 -3.67 -21.34
N SER A 396 20.27 -3.61 -20.85
CA SER A 396 19.77 -4.53 -19.81
C SER A 396 19.76 -5.97 -20.29
N LEU A 397 19.39 -6.21 -21.56
CA LEU A 397 19.43 -7.53 -22.17
C LEU A 397 20.87 -8.09 -22.25
N GLU A 398 21.84 -7.26 -22.65
CA GLU A 398 23.27 -7.61 -22.73
C GLU A 398 23.89 -7.86 -21.34
N GLU A 399 23.64 -6.97 -20.37
CA GLU A 399 24.22 -7.04 -19.02
C GLU A 399 23.60 -8.15 -18.18
N ASN A 400 22.32 -8.43 -18.38
CA ASN A 400 21.59 -9.44 -17.63
C ASN A 400 21.91 -10.88 -18.06
N LEU A 401 22.38 -11.09 -19.29
CA LEU A 401 22.85 -12.37 -19.84
C LEU A 401 21.88 -13.55 -19.56
N GLY A 402 20.58 -13.29 -19.54
CA GLY A 402 19.53 -14.30 -19.35
C GLY A 402 19.30 -14.73 -17.90
N ASN A 403 19.64 -13.91 -16.92
CA ASN A 403 19.30 -14.18 -15.52
C ASN A 403 17.83 -13.80 -15.21
N SER A 404 17.38 -12.63 -15.68
CA SER A 404 15.99 -12.18 -15.49
C SER A 404 15.36 -11.55 -16.75
N LEU A 405 16.13 -11.41 -17.85
CA LEU A 405 15.64 -10.97 -19.15
C LEU A 405 16.40 -11.74 -20.26
N TYR A 406 15.67 -12.34 -21.20
CA TYR A 406 16.27 -13.11 -22.27
C TYR A 406 15.50 -12.96 -23.58
N GLN A 407 16.23 -13.04 -24.69
CA GLN A 407 15.72 -13.03 -26.06
C GLN A 407 16.06 -14.35 -26.75
N ALA A 408 15.10 -14.91 -27.49
CA ALA A 408 15.31 -16.10 -28.30
C ALA A 408 14.51 -16.06 -29.60
N ASP A 409 14.82 -16.98 -30.53
CA ASP A 409 14.11 -17.12 -31.80
C ASP A 409 12.83 -17.96 -31.69
N SER A 410 12.63 -18.68 -30.57
CA SER A 410 11.44 -19.49 -30.30
C SER A 410 10.99 -19.37 -28.83
N ILE A 411 9.72 -19.72 -28.59
CA ILE A 411 9.14 -19.80 -27.24
C ILE A 411 9.77 -20.94 -26.42
N GLU A 412 10.10 -22.04 -27.09
CA GLU A 412 10.74 -23.20 -26.48
C GLU A 412 12.14 -22.85 -25.94
N GLU A 413 12.94 -22.08 -26.67
CA GLU A 413 14.25 -21.60 -26.20
C GLU A 413 14.14 -20.66 -25.02
N LEU A 414 13.07 -19.80 -24.96
CA LEU A 414 12.80 -18.98 -23.79
C LEU A 414 12.55 -19.85 -22.54
N ALA A 415 11.72 -20.90 -22.69
CA ALA A 415 11.39 -21.81 -21.61
C ALA A 415 12.61 -22.57 -21.09
N GLU A 416 13.42 -23.15 -21.99
CA GLU A 416 14.63 -23.88 -21.64
C GLU A 416 15.62 -23.00 -20.85
N LYS A 417 15.72 -21.73 -21.19
CA LYS A 417 16.62 -20.79 -20.51
C LYS A 417 16.28 -20.56 -19.04
N PHE A 418 14.99 -20.60 -18.71
CA PHE A 418 14.48 -20.36 -17.34
C PHE A 418 14.03 -21.64 -16.62
N ASP A 419 14.43 -22.81 -17.14
CA ASP A 419 14.06 -24.12 -16.58
C ASP A 419 12.53 -24.34 -16.48
N LEU A 420 11.81 -23.79 -17.47
CA LEU A 420 10.35 -23.90 -17.60
C LEU A 420 9.99 -25.05 -18.56
N ASP A 421 8.78 -25.59 -18.44
CA ASP A 421 8.28 -26.59 -19.37
C ASP A 421 7.99 -25.97 -20.76
N ALA A 422 8.86 -26.24 -21.74
CA ALA A 422 8.78 -25.66 -23.06
C ALA A 422 7.47 -25.99 -23.80
N LYS A 423 6.97 -27.23 -23.62
CA LYS A 423 5.73 -27.66 -24.26
C LYS A 423 4.51 -26.95 -23.66
N THR A 424 4.49 -26.77 -22.36
CA THR A 424 3.39 -26.09 -21.67
C THR A 424 3.42 -24.60 -21.98
N LEU A 425 4.60 -23.96 -21.95
CA LEU A 425 4.71 -22.54 -22.32
C LEU A 425 4.24 -22.27 -23.74
N ALA A 426 4.69 -23.08 -24.72
CA ALA A 426 4.26 -22.95 -26.10
C ALA A 426 2.74 -23.12 -26.26
N ALA A 427 2.13 -24.08 -25.53
CA ALA A 427 0.68 -24.28 -25.55
C ALA A 427 -0.08 -23.09 -24.91
N THR A 428 0.46 -22.50 -23.85
CA THR A 428 -0.11 -21.31 -23.19
C THR A 428 -0.08 -20.10 -24.15
N VAL A 429 1.04 -19.86 -24.84
CA VAL A 429 1.16 -18.79 -25.83
C VAL A 429 0.22 -19.04 -27.03
N GLU A 430 0.15 -20.28 -27.53
CA GLU A 430 -0.77 -20.63 -28.61
C GLU A 430 -2.23 -20.39 -28.23
N ARG A 431 -2.62 -20.77 -27.01
CA ARG A 431 -3.97 -20.52 -26.49
C ARG A 431 -4.26 -19.02 -26.40
N TYR A 432 -3.32 -18.22 -25.88
CA TYR A 432 -3.44 -16.78 -25.81
C TYR A 432 -3.58 -16.15 -27.21
N ASN A 433 -2.74 -16.56 -28.18
CA ASN A 433 -2.80 -16.06 -29.55
C ASN A 433 -4.16 -16.33 -30.22
N LYS A 434 -4.76 -17.50 -29.97
CA LYS A 434 -6.12 -17.80 -30.47
C LYS A 434 -7.18 -16.86 -29.90
N MET A 435 -7.03 -16.37 -28.68
CA MET A 435 -7.91 -15.35 -28.11
C MET A 435 -7.66 -13.97 -28.73
N CYS A 436 -6.41 -13.61 -28.99
CA CYS A 436 -6.06 -12.39 -29.72
C CYS A 436 -6.68 -12.38 -31.13
N GLU A 437 -6.62 -13.49 -31.88
CA GLU A 437 -7.24 -13.62 -33.21
C GLU A 437 -8.76 -13.42 -33.18
N LYS A 438 -9.40 -13.84 -32.09
CA LYS A 438 -10.86 -13.67 -31.90
C LYS A 438 -11.24 -12.29 -31.36
N GLY A 439 -10.27 -11.54 -30.82
CA GLY A 439 -10.51 -10.29 -30.14
C GLY A 439 -11.28 -10.42 -28.82
N GLU A 440 -11.25 -11.63 -28.19
CA GLU A 440 -11.95 -11.93 -26.94
C GLU A 440 -11.11 -12.85 -26.06
N ASP A 441 -10.78 -12.38 -24.86
CA ASP A 441 -10.14 -13.20 -23.83
C ASP A 441 -11.22 -13.94 -23.03
N THR A 442 -11.37 -15.23 -23.30
CA THR A 442 -12.33 -16.09 -22.62
C THR A 442 -11.82 -16.65 -21.30
N ASP A 443 -10.54 -16.43 -20.97
CA ASP A 443 -9.92 -16.96 -19.75
C ASP A 443 -10.04 -15.95 -18.60
N TYR A 444 -9.64 -14.69 -18.82
CA TYR A 444 -9.55 -13.67 -17.77
C TYR A 444 -10.17 -12.32 -18.14
N GLY A 445 -10.77 -12.20 -19.34
CA GLY A 445 -11.48 -11.00 -19.75
C GLY A 445 -10.58 -9.78 -20.00
N LYS A 446 -9.34 -10.00 -20.44
CA LYS A 446 -8.44 -8.92 -20.88
C LYS A 446 -9.09 -8.11 -21.97
N ALA A 447 -9.05 -6.78 -21.89
CA ALA A 447 -9.68 -5.90 -22.85
C ALA A 447 -9.12 -6.12 -24.27
N ALA A 448 -10.02 -6.08 -25.26
CA ALA A 448 -9.65 -6.39 -26.66
C ALA A 448 -8.55 -5.50 -27.22
N GLU A 449 -8.45 -4.27 -26.76
CA GLU A 449 -7.40 -3.31 -27.16
C GLU A 449 -5.99 -3.71 -26.73
N PHE A 450 -5.86 -4.61 -25.74
CA PHE A 450 -4.59 -5.16 -25.25
C PHE A 450 -4.34 -6.61 -25.66
N LEU A 451 -5.21 -7.19 -26.48
CA LEU A 451 -5.01 -8.52 -27.02
C LEU A 451 -4.07 -8.47 -28.22
N GLU A 452 -2.77 -8.46 -27.93
CA GLU A 452 -1.70 -8.49 -28.93
C GLU A 452 -1.12 -9.92 -29.04
N PRO A 453 -1.07 -10.50 -30.23
CA PRO A 453 -0.52 -11.85 -30.40
C PRO A 453 1.00 -11.85 -30.25
N ILE A 454 1.54 -12.89 -29.62
CA ILE A 454 2.97 -13.16 -29.47
C ILE A 454 3.37 -14.11 -30.59
N ALA A 455 3.69 -13.60 -31.78
CA ALA A 455 3.81 -14.41 -33.01
C ALA A 455 5.03 -14.09 -33.86
N GLN A 456 5.73 -12.99 -33.66
CA GLN A 456 6.84 -12.53 -34.49
C GLN A 456 8.11 -12.39 -33.66
N GLY A 457 9.00 -13.37 -33.78
CA GLY A 457 10.32 -13.30 -33.15
C GLY A 457 11.17 -12.11 -33.60
N PRO A 458 12.19 -11.70 -32.84
CA PRO A 458 12.56 -12.37 -31.57
C PRO A 458 11.53 -12.26 -30.50
N PHE A 459 11.50 -13.30 -29.65
CA PHE A 459 10.64 -13.39 -28.47
C PHE A 459 11.43 -13.03 -27.22
N TYR A 460 10.73 -12.54 -26.20
CA TYR A 460 11.31 -12.13 -24.93
C TYR A 460 10.59 -12.77 -23.76
N ILE A 461 11.36 -13.14 -22.75
CA ILE A 461 10.89 -13.50 -21.42
C ILE A 461 11.60 -12.62 -20.39
N ALA A 462 10.85 -12.07 -19.46
CA ALA A 462 11.44 -11.31 -18.37
C ALA A 462 10.81 -11.68 -17.03
N LYS A 463 11.63 -11.79 -15.98
CA LYS A 463 11.13 -11.90 -14.60
C LYS A 463 10.50 -10.59 -14.17
N ILE A 464 9.41 -10.69 -13.42
CA ILE A 464 8.71 -9.55 -12.84
C ILE A 464 9.13 -9.44 -11.39
N GLY A 465 9.81 -8.34 -11.05
CA GLY A 465 10.08 -7.91 -9.70
C GLY A 465 8.97 -7.02 -9.15
N TYR A 466 9.00 -6.76 -7.84
CA TYR A 466 7.98 -5.97 -7.16
C TYR A 466 8.53 -4.68 -6.63
N SER A 467 7.67 -3.68 -6.58
CA SER A 467 7.94 -2.43 -5.91
C SER A 467 6.75 -1.99 -5.09
N PHE A 468 7.04 -1.46 -3.90
CA PHE A 468 6.04 -0.95 -2.99
C PHE A 468 6.23 0.56 -2.83
N PHE A 469 5.25 1.34 -3.27
CA PHE A 469 5.23 2.77 -2.99
C PHE A 469 5.00 3.01 -1.50
N PHE A 470 4.11 2.23 -0.90
CA PHE A 470 3.83 2.26 0.53
C PHE A 470 3.08 0.99 0.95
N THR A 471 3.10 0.76 2.24
CA THR A 471 2.24 -0.22 2.93
C THR A 471 1.33 0.51 3.89
N THR A 472 0.13 -0.01 4.16
CA THR A 472 -0.80 0.58 5.11
C THR A 472 -1.32 -0.45 6.10
N GLY A 473 -1.40 -0.09 7.38
CA GLY A 473 -1.85 -0.96 8.45
C GLY A 473 -0.69 -1.70 9.13
N GLY A 474 -0.99 -2.81 9.76
CA GLY A 474 -0.06 -3.57 10.63
C GLY A 474 -0.39 -3.38 12.10
N ILE A 475 -0.85 -2.21 12.52
CA ILE A 475 -1.27 -1.89 13.87
C ILE A 475 -2.79 -1.67 13.90
N TRP A 476 -3.48 -2.32 14.82
CA TRP A 476 -4.94 -2.17 14.95
C TRP A 476 -5.28 -0.92 15.76
N THR A 477 -5.99 0.01 15.14
CA THR A 477 -6.44 1.25 15.78
C THR A 477 -7.96 1.40 15.74
N ASN A 478 -8.51 2.21 16.64
CA ASN A 478 -9.91 2.64 16.58
C ASN A 478 -10.09 3.97 15.80
N LYS A 479 -11.32 4.50 15.75
CA LYS A 479 -11.65 5.76 15.08
C LYS A 479 -10.89 6.97 15.67
N ARG A 480 -10.50 6.90 16.95
CA ARG A 480 -9.72 7.94 17.63
C ARG A 480 -8.21 7.81 17.42
N ARG A 481 -7.77 6.87 16.57
CA ARG A 481 -6.35 6.55 16.30
C ARG A 481 -5.61 5.94 17.50
N GLU A 482 -6.33 5.55 18.55
CA GLU A 482 -5.77 4.85 19.69
C GLU A 482 -5.43 3.41 19.30
N VAL A 483 -4.24 2.94 19.69
CA VAL A 483 -3.80 1.57 19.45
C VAL A 483 -4.55 0.61 20.37
N LEU A 484 -4.95 -0.54 19.84
CA LEU A 484 -5.71 -1.55 20.58
C LEU A 484 -4.84 -2.77 20.88
N ASP A 485 -5.07 -3.38 22.07
CA ASP A 485 -4.51 -4.66 22.46
C ASP A 485 -5.25 -5.85 21.79
N GLU A 486 -4.80 -7.07 22.05
CA GLU A 486 -5.44 -8.30 21.54
C GLU A 486 -6.90 -8.46 21.97
N SER A 487 -7.30 -7.86 23.10
CA SER A 487 -8.68 -7.81 23.58
C SER A 487 -9.50 -6.68 22.97
N LYS A 488 -8.91 -5.90 22.05
CA LYS A 488 -9.46 -4.69 21.43
C LYS A 488 -9.77 -3.56 22.42
N LYS A 489 -9.05 -3.51 23.53
CA LYS A 489 -9.03 -2.38 24.44
C LYS A 489 -7.90 -1.43 24.06
N THR A 490 -8.07 -0.16 24.33
CA THR A 490 -7.02 0.84 24.06
C THR A 490 -5.80 0.60 24.97
N ILE A 491 -4.62 0.74 24.39
CA ILE A 491 -3.37 0.89 25.15
C ILE A 491 -3.27 2.38 25.49
N PRO A 492 -3.42 2.76 26.78
CA PRO A 492 -3.46 4.17 27.17
C PRO A 492 -2.20 4.92 26.74
N GLY A 493 -2.35 6.15 26.27
CA GLY A 493 -1.24 7.00 25.87
C GLY A 493 -0.62 6.65 24.50
N LEU A 494 -1.11 5.64 23.77
CA LEU A 494 -0.52 5.21 22.49
C LEU A 494 -1.46 5.41 21.31
N TYR A 495 -0.96 6.10 20.29
CA TYR A 495 -1.64 6.38 19.02
C TYR A 495 -0.79 5.93 17.81
N ALA A 496 -1.44 5.52 16.72
CA ALA A 496 -0.76 5.24 15.45
C ALA A 496 -1.54 5.86 14.29
N ILE A 497 -0.84 6.58 13.41
CA ILE A 497 -1.41 7.40 12.34
C ILE A 497 -0.77 7.14 10.99
N GLY A 498 -1.32 7.75 9.96
CA GLY A 498 -0.82 7.60 8.60
C GLY A 498 -0.84 6.14 8.16
N ASN A 499 0.27 5.69 7.64
CA ASN A 499 0.39 4.33 7.13
C ASN A 499 0.50 3.27 8.24
N ASP A 500 0.98 3.62 9.43
CA ASP A 500 1.13 2.68 10.56
C ASP A 500 -0.23 2.20 11.09
N GLY A 501 -1.14 3.14 11.36
CA GLY A 501 -2.46 2.89 11.93
C GLY A 501 -3.60 2.84 10.91
N SER A 502 -3.31 2.73 9.63
CA SER A 502 -4.32 2.80 8.58
C SER A 502 -5.10 1.49 8.44
N MET A 503 -6.13 1.35 9.25
CA MET A 503 -7.15 0.29 9.10
C MET A 503 -8.24 0.66 8.09
N LEU A 504 -8.05 1.74 7.33
CA LEU A 504 -8.95 2.21 6.28
C LEU A 504 -9.13 1.12 5.22
N TYR A 505 -8.00 0.57 4.74
CA TYR A 505 -7.95 -0.57 3.84
C TYR A 505 -7.70 -1.85 4.62
N ARG A 506 -8.19 -2.96 4.13
CA ARG A 506 -7.91 -4.28 4.69
C ARG A 506 -7.69 -5.25 3.55
N ASN A 507 -6.50 -5.83 3.49
CA ASN A 507 -5.99 -6.75 2.50
C ASN A 507 -5.65 -6.11 1.15
N VAL A 508 -6.46 -5.18 0.64
CA VAL A 508 -6.27 -4.62 -0.69
C VAL A 508 -6.40 -3.10 -0.66
N TYR A 509 -5.39 -2.43 -1.19
CA TYR A 509 -5.47 -1.02 -1.58
C TYR A 509 -5.99 -0.95 -3.00
N THR A 510 -7.21 -0.45 -3.18
CA THR A 510 -7.91 -0.53 -4.47
C THR A 510 -7.51 0.56 -5.46
N ILE A 511 -6.99 1.67 -4.97
CA ILE A 511 -6.78 2.95 -5.71
C ILE A 511 -8.05 3.47 -6.43
N ASN A 512 -9.17 2.92 -6.08
CA ASN A 512 -10.46 3.22 -6.67
C ASN A 512 -10.95 4.65 -6.33
N MET A 513 -10.56 5.10 -5.13
CA MET A 513 -10.68 6.49 -4.66
C MET A 513 -9.27 7.05 -4.53
N PRO A 514 -8.75 7.71 -5.57
CA PRO A 514 -7.38 8.17 -5.57
C PRO A 514 -7.11 9.25 -4.52
N GLY A 515 -5.86 9.30 -4.04
CA GLY A 515 -5.43 10.26 -3.01
C GLY A 515 -5.81 9.92 -1.58
N THR A 516 -6.57 8.83 -1.33
CA THR A 516 -7.09 8.48 0.00
C THR A 516 -6.00 8.10 1.00
N ALA A 517 -4.89 7.51 0.55
CA ALA A 517 -3.75 7.24 1.42
C ALA A 517 -3.23 8.54 2.04
N PHE A 518 -3.04 9.59 1.24
CA PHE A 518 -2.57 10.88 1.72
C PHE A 518 -3.65 11.66 2.46
N GLY A 519 -4.91 11.61 2.00
CA GLY A 519 -6.05 12.17 2.73
C GLY A 519 -6.17 11.62 4.14
N ASN A 520 -5.98 10.29 4.29
CA ASN A 520 -5.95 9.66 5.62
C ASN A 520 -4.71 10.05 6.44
N GLN A 521 -3.56 10.32 5.82
CA GLN A 521 -2.39 10.81 6.56
C GLN A 521 -2.68 12.17 7.22
N VAL A 522 -3.23 13.12 6.47
CA VAL A 522 -3.61 14.44 7.00
C VAL A 522 -4.72 14.31 8.03
N ASN A 523 -5.80 13.58 7.72
CA ASN A 523 -6.92 13.37 8.61
C ASN A 523 -6.49 12.72 9.93
N SER A 524 -5.76 11.60 9.86
CA SER A 524 -5.34 10.88 11.07
C SER A 524 -4.34 11.67 11.92
N GLY A 525 -3.48 12.47 11.28
CA GLY A 525 -2.55 13.36 11.97
C GLY A 525 -3.27 14.41 12.82
N ARG A 526 -4.22 15.12 12.23
CA ARG A 526 -5.05 16.11 12.92
C ARG A 526 -5.91 15.48 14.03
N GLU A 527 -6.53 14.34 13.73
CA GLU A 527 -7.35 13.61 14.70
C GLU A 527 -6.54 13.12 15.92
N ALA A 528 -5.35 12.57 15.70
CA ALA A 528 -4.51 12.12 16.80
C ALA A 528 -4.05 13.29 17.68
N ALA A 529 -3.68 14.43 17.10
CA ALA A 529 -3.34 15.64 17.85
C ALA A 529 -4.49 16.08 18.78
N ASN A 530 -5.73 16.07 18.26
CA ASN A 530 -6.92 16.44 19.05
C ASN A 530 -7.22 15.41 20.14
N ASN A 531 -7.16 14.11 19.83
CA ASN A 531 -7.48 13.05 20.77
C ASN A 531 -6.39 12.89 21.85
N ALA A 532 -5.10 13.02 21.48
CA ALA A 532 -4.00 13.00 22.44
C ALA A 532 -4.08 14.19 23.40
N ARG A 533 -4.39 15.39 22.90
CA ARG A 533 -4.65 16.55 23.78
C ARG A 533 -5.76 16.28 24.80
N ALA A 534 -6.88 15.72 24.33
CA ALA A 534 -8.00 15.39 25.22
C ALA A 534 -7.59 14.37 26.29
N TYR A 535 -6.80 13.37 25.93
CA TYR A 535 -6.26 12.38 26.86
C TYR A 535 -5.29 13.00 27.88
N ILE A 536 -4.41 13.90 27.45
CA ILE A 536 -3.43 14.59 28.30
C ILE A 536 -4.11 15.50 29.34
N GLN A 537 -5.25 16.06 28.97
CA GLN A 537 -6.01 16.99 29.84
C GLN A 537 -6.95 16.27 30.82
N GLY A 538 -7.19 14.95 30.70
CA GLY A 538 -8.07 14.12 31.52
C GLY A 538 -9.47 14.15 30.97
#